data_4d9c5eddb34cd36c8b920f6a66655e28
#
_entry.id   4d9c5eddb34cd36c8b920f6a66655e28
#
_cell.length_a   1.000
_cell.length_b   1.000
_cell.length_c   1.000
_cell.angle_alpha   90.00
_cell.angle_beta   90.00
_cell.angle_gamma   90.00
#
_symmetry.space_group_name_H-M   'P 1'
#
loop_
_entity.id
_entity.type
_entity.pdbx_description
1 polymer ?
#
loop_
_entity_poly.entity_id
_entity_poly.type
_entity_poly.pdbx_seq_one_letter_code
_entity_poly.pdbx_strand_id
1 'polypeptide(L)'
;MDIFNTKKVSELQGKIETLTEETKQIEGLRAEILQVKGYFGGDNLNNEYLKDLTKYIQNGVALLEFSSVDRKKLVDYYKSNAIVRGIVGTTIGNAISELADYIEVQGKDKKVIEGHWAEKVLNKPNDLYNKRKFIKGWAINRMLTGDAFVYGLEGKALSKNQFTELYLLPSQDVTINIGGLTQPIKGYSLPNTYSLTATLSPKNVMFSREYNTESNTFYGLSPLQSAANIIQLLEKGDKRQNAALDNGGVNNLVTPKPDQFGGITAQAAENLKQEMNDRHKGNYNSFIPYPLEVHKIGDTPADLSLLDSSKFNVMVLCFVYGVPIDVVYGQSKYENAKEAKKAVYEQAAIPLMNEFLEDYTAFCKMEEGVKFVLNTDKIEILKAAPTEVMANLTAMGASINEKREYMGYAKRSEPYCDLPAIPLGISLGDPNAFDVSENAPA
;
A
#
# COMPACT_ATOMS: atom_id res chain seq x y z
N MET A 1 29.51 -14.86 -55.69
CA MET A 1 29.40 -15.62 -54.41
C MET A 1 30.00 -14.88 -53.20
N ASP A 2 30.50 -13.63 -53.36
CA ASP A 2 31.28 -12.93 -52.30
C ASP A 2 30.53 -11.88 -51.48
N ILE A 3 29.35 -11.45 -51.91
CA ILE A 3 28.62 -10.37 -51.18
C ILE A 3 27.91 -10.88 -49.91
N PHE A 4 27.53 -12.16 -49.85
CA PHE A 4 26.91 -12.76 -48.67
C PHE A 4 27.91 -13.07 -47.55
N ASN A 5 29.18 -13.22 -47.89
CA ASN A 5 30.23 -13.51 -46.92
C ASN A 5 30.69 -12.24 -46.18
N THR A 6 30.74 -11.10 -46.86
CA THR A 6 31.11 -9.80 -46.28
C THR A 6 30.11 -9.29 -45.24
N LYS A 7 28.82 -9.50 -45.46
CA LYS A 7 27.76 -9.09 -44.51
C LYS A 7 27.79 -9.91 -43.21
N LYS A 8 28.06 -11.21 -43.37
CA LYS A 8 28.19 -12.12 -42.23
C LYS A 8 29.48 -11.91 -41.42
N VAL A 9 30.55 -11.52 -42.11
CA VAL A 9 31.83 -11.16 -41.47
C VAL A 9 31.70 -9.84 -40.70
N SER A 10 31.02 -8.83 -41.23
CA SER A 10 30.77 -7.56 -40.54
C SER A 10 29.87 -7.73 -39.33
N GLU A 11 28.88 -8.62 -39.41
CA GLU A 11 27.98 -8.94 -38.31
C GLU A 11 28.69 -9.71 -37.16
N LEU A 12 29.63 -10.59 -37.51
CA LEU A 12 30.47 -11.29 -36.55
C LEU A 12 31.53 -10.36 -35.94
N GLN A 13 32.07 -9.42 -36.70
CA GLN A 13 32.99 -8.39 -36.19
C GLN A 13 32.29 -7.47 -35.18
N GLY A 14 31.05 -7.04 -35.46
CA GLY A 14 30.24 -6.26 -34.51
C GLY A 14 29.92 -7.04 -33.21
N LYS A 15 29.66 -8.34 -33.30
CA LYS A 15 29.49 -9.21 -32.13
C LYS A 15 30.79 -9.40 -31.34
N ILE A 16 31.91 -9.48 -31.99
CA ILE A 16 33.21 -9.57 -31.31
C ILE A 16 33.56 -8.26 -30.61
N GLU A 17 33.26 -7.10 -31.21
CA GLU A 17 33.45 -5.80 -30.54
C GLU A 17 32.57 -5.66 -29.29
N THR A 18 31.27 -6.03 -29.36
CA THR A 18 30.38 -6.00 -28.21
C THR A 18 30.85 -6.96 -27.12
N LEU A 19 31.24 -8.18 -27.43
CA LEU A 19 31.77 -9.15 -26.47
C LEU A 19 33.11 -8.68 -25.86
N THR A 20 33.93 -7.97 -26.62
CA THR A 20 35.20 -7.43 -26.10
C THR A 20 34.96 -6.28 -25.13
N GLU A 21 33.94 -5.47 -25.39
CA GLU A 21 33.53 -4.37 -24.49
C GLU A 21 32.92 -4.90 -23.21
N GLU A 22 32.08 -5.92 -23.30
CA GLU A 22 31.51 -6.64 -22.12
C GLU A 22 32.61 -7.31 -21.30
N THR A 23 33.64 -7.89 -21.96
CA THR A 23 34.78 -8.51 -21.26
C THR A 23 35.61 -7.47 -20.51
N LYS A 24 35.82 -6.29 -21.07
CA LYS A 24 36.48 -5.16 -20.39
C LYS A 24 35.69 -4.64 -19.20
N GLN A 25 34.36 -4.59 -19.31
CA GLN A 25 33.50 -4.22 -18.20
C GLN A 25 33.58 -5.25 -17.06
N ILE A 26 33.62 -6.54 -17.39
CA ILE A 26 33.79 -7.63 -16.41
C ILE A 26 35.17 -7.55 -15.72
N GLU A 27 36.22 -7.22 -16.46
CA GLU A 27 37.55 -7.02 -15.85
C GLU A 27 37.64 -5.79 -14.98
N GLY A 28 36.97 -4.70 -15.33
CA GLY A 28 36.81 -3.51 -14.48
C GLY A 28 36.08 -3.82 -13.17
N LEU A 29 34.97 -4.56 -13.24
CA LEU A 29 34.20 -5.00 -12.09
C LEU A 29 35.00 -5.95 -11.19
N ARG A 30 35.83 -6.84 -11.77
CA ARG A 30 36.77 -7.69 -11.00
C ARG A 30 37.82 -6.89 -10.25
N ALA A 31 38.34 -5.81 -10.87
CA ALA A 31 39.29 -4.92 -10.21
C ALA A 31 38.65 -4.14 -9.06
N GLU A 32 37.41 -3.67 -9.21
CA GLU A 32 36.66 -3.03 -8.14
C GLU A 32 36.34 -3.98 -6.97
N ILE A 33 35.95 -5.24 -7.25
CA ILE A 33 35.74 -6.27 -6.23
C ILE A 33 37.04 -6.56 -5.46
N LEU A 34 38.19 -6.55 -6.14
CA LEU A 34 39.49 -6.72 -5.48
C LEU A 34 39.88 -5.52 -4.62
N GLN A 35 39.52 -4.30 -5.01
CA GLN A 35 39.68 -3.09 -4.19
C GLN A 35 38.79 -3.13 -2.94
N VAL A 36 37.53 -3.54 -3.10
CA VAL A 36 36.60 -3.70 -1.96
C VAL A 36 37.09 -4.77 -0.99
N LYS A 37 37.65 -5.89 -1.49
CA LYS A 37 38.32 -6.90 -0.64
C LYS A 37 39.51 -6.34 0.14
N GLY A 38 40.29 -5.44 -0.45
CA GLY A 38 41.39 -4.77 0.22
C GLY A 38 40.97 -3.77 1.31
N TYR A 39 39.81 -3.16 1.15
CA TYR A 39 39.27 -2.17 2.09
C TYR A 39 38.65 -2.78 3.34
N PHE A 40 38.06 -3.97 3.25
CA PHE A 40 37.43 -4.68 4.38
C PHE A 40 38.33 -5.70 5.07
N GLY A 41 39.62 -5.68 4.79
CA GLY A 41 40.69 -6.35 5.56
C GLY A 41 40.38 -7.74 6.05
N GLY A 42 40.51 -8.77 5.20
CA GLY A 42 40.62 -10.11 5.69
C GLY A 42 39.86 -11.17 4.91
N ASP A 43 40.46 -12.32 4.79
CA ASP A 43 40.03 -13.55 4.11
C ASP A 43 38.74 -14.21 4.69
N ASN A 44 37.99 -13.51 5.55
CA ASN A 44 36.82 -14.04 6.29
C ASN A 44 35.46 -13.48 5.86
N LEU A 45 35.37 -12.75 4.74
CA LEU A 45 34.06 -12.51 4.14
C LEU A 45 33.58 -13.83 3.56
N ASN A 46 32.56 -14.41 4.19
CA ASN A 46 31.92 -15.67 3.79
C ASN A 46 31.81 -15.74 2.27
N ASN A 47 32.45 -16.74 1.70
CA ASN A 47 32.49 -17.02 0.26
C ASN A 47 31.09 -17.17 -0.36
N GLU A 48 30.05 -17.38 0.46
CA GLU A 48 28.65 -17.40 0.08
C GLU A 48 28.11 -16.01 -0.27
N TYR A 49 28.40 -14.98 0.54
CA TYR A 49 27.92 -13.62 0.26
C TYR A 49 28.52 -13.05 -1.03
N LEU A 50 29.80 -13.33 -1.27
CA LEU A 50 30.47 -12.93 -2.53
C LEU A 50 30.04 -13.80 -3.71
N LYS A 51 29.73 -15.07 -3.49
CA LYS A 51 29.14 -15.94 -4.53
C LYS A 51 27.72 -15.48 -4.88
N ASP A 52 26.94 -15.08 -3.90
CA ASP A 52 25.60 -14.54 -4.11
C ASP A 52 25.65 -13.16 -4.78
N LEU A 53 26.60 -12.30 -4.38
CA LEU A 53 26.83 -11.01 -5.08
C LEU A 53 27.30 -11.23 -6.52
N THR A 54 28.12 -12.22 -6.77
CA THR A 54 28.62 -12.57 -8.11
C THR A 54 27.52 -13.21 -8.96
N LYS A 55 26.69 -14.07 -8.38
CA LYS A 55 25.46 -14.59 -9.00
C LYS A 55 24.49 -13.47 -9.31
N TYR A 56 24.35 -12.51 -8.39
CA TYR A 56 23.54 -11.33 -8.51
C TYR A 56 23.97 -10.46 -9.73
N ILE A 57 25.27 -10.34 -9.94
CA ILE A 57 25.86 -9.58 -11.07
C ILE A 57 25.81 -10.39 -12.37
N GLN A 58 26.02 -11.72 -12.31
CA GLN A 58 26.07 -12.59 -13.51
C GLN A 58 24.70 -13.05 -13.99
N ASN A 59 23.73 -13.21 -13.09
CA ASN A 59 22.40 -13.72 -13.39
C ASN A 59 21.31 -12.64 -13.36
N GLY A 60 21.65 -11.39 -13.68
CA GLY A 60 20.70 -10.27 -13.71
C GLY A 60 19.39 -10.51 -14.48
N VAL A 61 19.33 -11.58 -15.27
CA VAL A 61 18.15 -12.02 -16.00
C VAL A 61 17.29 -13.00 -15.20
N ALA A 62 17.87 -13.88 -14.38
CA ALA A 62 17.14 -14.92 -13.66
C ALA A 62 16.36 -14.38 -12.43
N LEU A 63 16.77 -13.24 -11.88
CA LEU A 63 16.09 -12.58 -10.74
C LEU A 63 14.81 -11.85 -11.15
N LEU A 64 14.60 -11.62 -12.44
CA LEU A 64 13.47 -10.86 -12.95
C LEU A 64 12.18 -11.68 -13.09
N GLU A 65 12.26 -13.01 -13.21
CA GLU A 65 11.09 -13.86 -13.45
C GLU A 65 10.21 -14.05 -12.19
N PHE A 66 10.79 -13.95 -11.00
CA PHE A 66 10.08 -14.28 -9.77
C PHE A 66 9.05 -13.21 -9.36
N SER A 67 9.23 -11.94 -9.76
CA SER A 67 8.43 -10.85 -9.19
C SER A 67 7.27 -10.36 -10.07
N SER A 68 7.32 -10.52 -11.40
CA SER A 68 6.29 -9.93 -12.27
C SER A 68 4.96 -10.69 -12.24
N VAL A 69 5.00 -12.02 -12.17
CA VAL A 69 3.78 -12.86 -12.16
C VAL A 69 3.03 -12.70 -10.84
N ASP A 70 3.75 -12.63 -9.73
CA ASP A 70 3.13 -12.50 -8.40
C ASP A 70 2.52 -11.12 -8.20
N ARG A 71 3.16 -10.06 -8.68
CA ARG A 71 2.62 -8.68 -8.61
C ARG A 71 1.34 -8.51 -9.42
N LYS A 72 1.21 -9.16 -10.57
CA LYS A 72 -0.05 -9.18 -11.34
C LYS A 72 -1.19 -9.81 -10.55
N LYS A 73 -0.94 -10.94 -9.90
CA LYS A 73 -1.93 -11.59 -9.01
C LYS A 73 -2.37 -10.67 -7.87
N LEU A 74 -1.45 -9.92 -7.27
CA LEU A 74 -1.79 -8.97 -6.20
C LEU A 74 -2.73 -7.86 -6.70
N VAL A 75 -2.49 -7.34 -7.90
CA VAL A 75 -3.40 -6.37 -8.54
C VAL A 75 -4.73 -7.03 -8.93
N ASP A 76 -4.73 -8.29 -9.34
CA ASP A 76 -5.96 -9.02 -9.65
C ASP A 76 -6.81 -9.28 -8.39
N TYR A 77 -6.21 -9.53 -7.23
CA TYR A 77 -6.94 -9.56 -5.96
C TYR A 77 -7.66 -8.23 -5.67
N TYR A 78 -7.03 -7.10 -5.95
CA TYR A 78 -7.70 -5.80 -5.78
C TYR A 78 -8.89 -5.61 -6.73
N LYS A 79 -8.86 -6.22 -7.92
CA LYS A 79 -9.95 -6.17 -8.89
C LYS A 79 -11.10 -7.11 -8.53
N SER A 80 -10.77 -8.32 -8.05
CA SER A 80 -11.72 -9.41 -7.84
C SER A 80 -12.27 -9.48 -6.41
N ASN A 81 -11.50 -9.07 -5.40
CA ASN A 81 -11.88 -9.21 -4.01
C ASN A 81 -12.39 -7.88 -3.44
N ALA A 82 -13.68 -7.85 -3.05
CA ALA A 82 -14.35 -6.66 -2.53
C ALA A 82 -13.73 -6.16 -1.21
N ILE A 83 -13.23 -7.05 -0.36
CA ILE A 83 -12.66 -6.73 0.94
C ILE A 83 -11.31 -6.01 0.75
N VAL A 84 -10.43 -6.58 -0.08
CA VAL A 84 -9.14 -5.94 -0.43
C VAL A 84 -9.38 -4.57 -1.04
N ARG A 85 -10.33 -4.45 -1.99
CA ARG A 85 -10.69 -3.16 -2.58
C ARG A 85 -11.26 -2.19 -1.57
N GLY A 86 -12.07 -2.66 -0.62
CA GLY A 86 -12.66 -1.87 0.47
C GLY A 86 -11.58 -1.30 1.38
N ILE A 87 -10.66 -2.12 1.86
CA ILE A 87 -9.58 -1.71 2.77
C ILE A 87 -8.62 -0.75 2.05
N VAL A 88 -8.01 -1.19 0.96
CA VAL A 88 -6.95 -0.45 0.26
C VAL A 88 -7.49 0.75 -0.50
N GLY A 89 -8.54 0.57 -1.30
CA GLY A 89 -9.03 1.61 -2.20
C GLY A 89 -10.01 2.58 -1.56
N THR A 90 -10.94 2.06 -0.73
CA THR A 90 -12.00 2.89 -0.15
C THR A 90 -11.57 3.47 1.19
N THR A 91 -11.05 2.66 2.11
CA THR A 91 -10.70 3.14 3.46
C THR A 91 -9.42 3.96 3.43
N ILE A 92 -8.28 3.33 3.17
CA ILE A 92 -6.98 4.02 3.21
C ILE A 92 -6.84 4.99 2.03
N GLY A 93 -7.21 4.55 0.82
CA GLY A 93 -7.09 5.38 -0.37
C GLY A 93 -7.90 6.67 -0.32
N ASN A 94 -9.09 6.68 0.30
CA ASN A 94 -9.86 7.90 0.49
C ASN A 94 -9.26 8.79 1.57
N ALA A 95 -8.77 8.21 2.69
CA ALA A 95 -8.08 8.97 3.73
C ALA A 95 -6.85 9.70 3.17
N ILE A 96 -6.00 9.00 2.38
CA ILE A 96 -4.85 9.60 1.71
C ILE A 96 -5.27 10.67 0.69
N SER A 97 -6.34 10.42 -0.04
CA SER A 97 -6.89 11.41 -0.99
C SER A 97 -7.31 12.70 -0.31
N GLU A 98 -7.85 12.62 0.90
CA GLU A 98 -8.20 13.78 1.73
C GLU A 98 -6.96 14.49 2.28
N LEU A 99 -5.96 13.72 2.77
CA LEU A 99 -4.70 14.26 3.25
C LEU A 99 -3.94 15.09 2.19
N ALA A 100 -4.14 14.79 0.91
CA ALA A 100 -3.50 15.50 -0.18
C ALA A 100 -3.76 17.02 -0.18
N ASP A 101 -4.86 17.49 0.40
CA ASP A 101 -5.17 18.93 0.47
C ASP A 101 -4.38 19.68 1.54
N TYR A 102 -3.82 18.95 2.49
CA TYR A 102 -3.09 19.50 3.63
C TYR A 102 -1.57 19.47 3.45
N ILE A 103 -1.11 19.21 2.22
CA ILE A 103 0.31 19.21 1.87
C ILE A 103 0.78 20.66 1.69
N GLU A 104 1.88 20.99 2.35
CA GLU A 104 2.55 22.31 2.29
C GLU A 104 4.02 22.14 1.92
N VAL A 105 4.61 23.15 1.30
CA VAL A 105 6.05 23.26 1.09
C VAL A 105 6.62 24.15 2.21
N GLN A 106 7.58 23.63 2.97
CA GLN A 106 8.20 24.36 4.07
C GLN A 106 9.70 24.56 3.82
N GLY A 107 10.19 25.77 4.15
CA GLY A 107 11.59 26.11 4.15
C GLY A 107 12.31 25.80 5.46
N LYS A 108 13.59 26.19 5.56
CA LYS A 108 14.46 25.99 6.74
C LYS A 108 13.85 26.53 8.05
N ASP A 109 13.13 27.65 7.97
CA ASP A 109 12.50 28.29 9.13
C ASP A 109 11.08 27.77 9.43
N LYS A 110 10.70 26.65 8.87
CA LYS A 110 9.34 26.09 8.91
C LYS A 110 8.27 27.03 8.34
N LYS A 111 8.68 28.05 7.58
CA LYS A 111 7.75 28.94 6.89
C LYS A 111 7.23 28.26 5.62
N VAL A 112 5.94 28.42 5.37
CA VAL A 112 5.29 27.91 4.15
C VAL A 112 5.78 28.73 2.96
N ILE A 113 6.20 28.04 1.91
CA ILE A 113 6.63 28.62 0.62
C ILE A 113 5.51 28.37 -0.38
N GLU A 114 4.82 29.42 -0.77
CA GLU A 114 3.75 29.33 -1.77
C GLU A 114 4.30 29.39 -3.19
N GLY A 115 3.65 28.63 -4.09
CA GLY A 115 3.92 28.72 -5.52
C GLY A 115 5.20 28.07 -6.01
N HIS A 116 5.80 27.17 -5.21
CA HIS A 116 6.95 26.38 -5.63
C HIS A 116 6.61 25.52 -6.86
N TRP A 117 7.55 25.39 -7.81
CA TRP A 117 7.31 24.66 -9.07
C TRP A 117 6.83 23.23 -8.86
N ALA A 118 7.44 22.51 -7.92
CA ALA A 118 7.09 21.13 -7.61
C ALA A 118 5.67 21.00 -7.01
N GLU A 119 5.21 21.99 -6.25
CA GLU A 119 3.83 22.07 -5.76
C GLU A 119 2.86 22.27 -6.91
N LYS A 120 3.17 23.17 -7.86
CA LYS A 120 2.32 23.41 -9.04
C LYS A 120 2.15 22.13 -9.87
N VAL A 121 3.23 21.38 -10.08
CA VAL A 121 3.19 20.11 -10.80
C VAL A 121 2.40 19.07 -10.03
N LEU A 122 2.55 18.98 -8.70
CA LEU A 122 1.78 18.04 -7.89
C LEU A 122 0.28 18.40 -7.85
N ASN A 123 -0.06 19.69 -7.85
CA ASN A 123 -1.46 20.15 -7.86
C ASN A 123 -2.17 19.79 -9.17
N LYS A 124 -1.45 19.78 -10.30
CA LYS A 124 -1.96 19.32 -11.61
C LYS A 124 -0.92 18.39 -12.25
N PRO A 125 -0.87 17.11 -11.85
CA PRO A 125 0.16 16.18 -12.32
C PRO A 125 0.12 15.94 -13.83
N ASN A 126 -1.07 15.81 -14.40
CA ASN A 126 -1.32 15.64 -15.83
C ASN A 126 -2.81 15.92 -16.14
N ASP A 127 -3.19 15.73 -17.41
CA ASP A 127 -4.59 15.97 -17.82
C ASP A 127 -5.56 14.87 -17.38
N LEU A 128 -5.08 13.68 -16.97
CA LEU A 128 -5.91 12.55 -16.53
C LEU A 128 -6.24 12.58 -15.05
N TYR A 129 -5.32 13.11 -14.23
CA TYR A 129 -5.38 13.04 -12.78
C TYR A 129 -5.22 14.41 -12.14
N ASN A 130 -6.04 14.70 -11.14
CA ASN A 130 -5.79 15.75 -10.17
C ASN A 130 -4.89 15.22 -9.03
N LYS A 131 -4.39 16.12 -8.19
CA LYS A 131 -3.54 15.82 -7.01
C LYS A 131 -4.06 14.65 -6.18
N ARG A 132 -5.35 14.72 -5.78
CA ARG A 132 -5.97 13.72 -4.91
C ARG A 132 -5.98 12.32 -5.54
N LYS A 133 -6.41 12.21 -6.82
CA LYS A 133 -6.46 10.94 -7.54
C LYS A 133 -5.06 10.39 -7.81
N PHE A 134 -4.10 11.27 -8.10
CA PHE A 134 -2.72 10.89 -8.36
C PHE A 134 -2.07 10.26 -7.13
N ILE A 135 -2.13 10.94 -5.97
CA ILE A 135 -1.55 10.44 -4.72
C ILE A 135 -2.27 9.16 -4.26
N LYS A 136 -3.62 9.13 -4.39
CA LYS A 136 -4.39 7.90 -4.14
C LYS A 136 -3.91 6.73 -5.01
N GLY A 137 -3.68 6.97 -6.30
CA GLY A 137 -3.19 5.93 -7.22
C GLY A 137 -1.80 5.44 -6.86
N TRP A 138 -0.90 6.34 -6.49
CA TRP A 138 0.42 6.00 -5.96
C TRP A 138 0.31 5.10 -4.73
N ALA A 139 -0.51 5.50 -3.75
CA ALA A 139 -0.70 4.76 -2.52
C ALA A 139 -1.29 3.36 -2.76
N ILE A 140 -2.26 3.24 -3.67
CA ILE A 140 -2.83 1.93 -4.04
C ILE A 140 -1.76 1.03 -4.64
N ASN A 141 -0.95 1.53 -5.58
CA ASN A 141 0.14 0.75 -6.16
C ASN A 141 1.12 0.30 -5.07
N ARG A 142 1.54 1.21 -4.21
CA ARG A 142 2.47 0.97 -3.11
C ARG A 142 1.94 -0.11 -2.14
N MET A 143 0.68 -0.03 -1.76
CA MET A 143 0.04 -1.00 -0.86
C MET A 143 -0.19 -2.37 -1.51
N LEU A 144 -0.46 -2.43 -2.82
CA LEU A 144 -0.74 -3.68 -3.50
C LEU A 144 0.52 -4.44 -3.89
N THR A 145 1.51 -3.75 -4.45
CA THR A 145 2.70 -4.41 -5.01
C THR A 145 3.95 -4.26 -4.15
N GLY A 146 3.89 -3.46 -3.09
CA GLY A 146 5.07 -3.06 -2.33
C GLY A 146 5.91 -1.98 -3.03
N ASP A 147 5.54 -1.61 -4.26
CA ASP A 147 6.25 -0.67 -5.11
C ASP A 147 5.31 0.36 -5.72
N ALA A 148 5.79 1.59 -5.86
CA ALA A 148 5.12 2.60 -6.67
C ALA A 148 6.15 3.35 -7.53
N PHE A 149 5.81 3.55 -8.80
CA PHE A 149 6.67 4.23 -9.77
C PHE A 149 5.94 5.45 -10.33
N VAL A 150 6.59 6.60 -10.25
CA VAL A 150 6.12 7.85 -10.84
C VAL A 150 7.14 8.32 -11.86
N TYR A 151 6.70 8.51 -13.10
CA TYR A 151 7.53 9.08 -14.15
C TYR A 151 7.31 10.58 -14.24
N GLY A 152 8.40 11.35 -14.15
CA GLY A 152 8.41 12.78 -14.37
C GLY A 152 8.85 13.13 -15.78
N LEU A 153 8.02 13.85 -16.52
CA LEU A 153 8.35 14.35 -17.87
C LEU A 153 9.08 15.68 -17.75
N GLU A 154 10.33 15.72 -18.20
CA GLU A 154 11.12 16.94 -18.24
C GLU A 154 10.64 17.89 -19.35
N GLY A 155 10.46 19.16 -19.04
CA GLY A 155 10.14 20.18 -20.04
C GLY A 155 11.40 20.69 -20.73
N LYS A 156 11.36 20.79 -22.05
CA LYS A 156 12.51 21.30 -22.85
C LYS A 156 12.92 22.74 -22.51
N ALA A 157 12.01 23.52 -21.94
CA ALA A 157 12.21 24.94 -21.60
C ALA A 157 12.48 25.20 -20.12
N LEU A 158 12.47 24.16 -19.27
CA LEU A 158 12.64 24.29 -17.83
C LEU A 158 14.09 24.10 -17.42
N SER A 159 14.44 24.55 -16.23
CA SER A 159 15.72 24.25 -15.60
C SER A 159 15.93 22.75 -15.47
N LYS A 160 17.19 22.30 -15.48
CA LYS A 160 17.50 20.87 -15.27
C LYS A 160 16.84 20.39 -13.96
N ASN A 161 16.24 19.19 -14.04
CA ASN A 161 15.52 18.54 -12.94
C ASN A 161 14.14 19.12 -12.58
N GLN A 162 13.53 19.94 -13.42
CA GLN A 162 12.13 20.34 -13.26
C GLN A 162 11.23 19.55 -14.20
N PHE A 163 10.13 19.06 -13.66
CA PHE A 163 9.14 18.30 -14.40
C PHE A 163 7.97 19.17 -14.81
N THR A 164 7.38 18.89 -15.95
CA THR A 164 6.13 19.49 -16.43
C THR A 164 4.92 18.68 -16.04
N GLU A 165 5.07 17.37 -16.08
CA GLU A 165 3.99 16.42 -15.83
C GLU A 165 4.51 15.19 -15.08
N LEU A 166 3.60 14.56 -14.34
CA LEU A 166 3.85 13.33 -13.58
C LEU A 166 2.88 12.23 -14.03
N TYR A 167 3.38 11.03 -14.24
CA TYR A 167 2.59 9.87 -14.64
C TYR A 167 2.83 8.71 -13.67
N LEU A 168 1.73 8.07 -13.24
CA LEU A 168 1.80 6.82 -12.51
C LEU A 168 2.10 5.69 -13.49
N LEU A 169 3.15 4.94 -13.23
CA LEU A 169 3.45 3.73 -13.98
C LEU A 169 2.74 2.52 -13.35
N PRO A 170 2.27 1.56 -14.16
CA PRO A 170 1.65 0.33 -13.65
C PRO A 170 2.71 -0.53 -12.96
N SER A 171 2.77 -0.49 -11.63
CA SER A 171 3.83 -1.11 -10.84
C SER A 171 4.02 -2.60 -11.10
N GLN A 172 2.94 -3.31 -11.46
CA GLN A 172 2.98 -4.74 -11.81
C GLN A 172 3.72 -5.03 -13.12
N ASP A 173 3.86 -4.04 -13.99
CA ASP A 173 4.45 -4.19 -15.33
C ASP A 173 5.83 -3.53 -15.46
N VAL A 174 6.25 -2.74 -14.47
CA VAL A 174 7.57 -2.10 -14.48
C VAL A 174 8.65 -3.14 -14.22
N THR A 175 9.63 -3.20 -15.11
CA THR A 175 10.83 -4.01 -14.96
C THR A 175 12.01 -3.10 -14.57
N ILE A 176 12.70 -3.45 -13.50
CA ILE A 176 13.90 -2.76 -13.02
C ILE A 176 15.10 -3.34 -13.75
N ASN A 177 15.77 -2.52 -14.54
CA ASN A 177 16.98 -2.91 -15.22
C ASN A 177 18.18 -2.75 -14.29
N ILE A 178 18.77 -3.87 -13.92
CA ILE A 178 19.87 -3.93 -12.96
C ILE A 178 21.14 -3.44 -13.65
N GLY A 179 21.92 -2.65 -12.92
CA GLY A 179 23.23 -2.15 -13.35
C GLY A 179 24.37 -2.81 -12.57
N GLY A 180 25.47 -2.09 -12.42
CA GLY A 180 26.63 -2.52 -11.63
C GLY A 180 26.61 -2.00 -10.20
N LEU A 181 27.67 -2.30 -9.45
CA LEU A 181 27.83 -1.87 -8.04
C LEU A 181 27.77 -0.34 -7.85
N THR A 182 28.29 0.43 -8.81
CA THR A 182 28.30 1.90 -8.76
C THR A 182 26.94 2.51 -9.13
N GLN A 183 26.14 1.81 -9.92
CA GLN A 183 24.81 2.22 -10.32
C GLN A 183 23.88 0.98 -10.27
N PRO A 184 23.30 0.66 -9.12
CA PRO A 184 22.51 -0.56 -8.95
C PRO A 184 21.32 -0.64 -9.89
N ILE A 185 20.66 0.48 -10.17
CA ILE A 185 19.53 0.58 -11.10
C ILE A 185 19.98 1.37 -12.33
N LYS A 186 20.05 0.71 -13.47
CA LYS A 186 20.40 1.32 -14.75
C LYS A 186 19.21 2.07 -15.37
N GLY A 187 18.00 1.62 -15.10
CA GLY A 187 16.78 2.21 -15.62
C GLY A 187 15.57 1.33 -15.38
N TYR A 188 14.44 1.78 -15.92
CA TYR A 188 13.17 1.09 -15.83
C TYR A 188 12.61 0.86 -17.24
N SER A 189 11.98 -0.28 -17.47
CA SER A 189 11.33 -0.59 -18.74
C SER A 189 9.91 -1.09 -18.52
N LEU A 190 9.07 -0.84 -19.50
CA LEU A 190 7.70 -1.30 -19.55
C LEU A 190 7.54 -2.24 -20.75
N PRO A 191 6.61 -3.21 -20.72
CA PRO A 191 6.30 -4.03 -21.87
C PRO A 191 5.93 -3.19 -23.11
N ASN A 192 6.23 -3.70 -24.29
CA ASN A 192 5.94 -3.03 -25.59
C ASN A 192 4.47 -2.64 -25.79
N THR A 193 3.56 -3.26 -25.04
CA THR A 193 2.12 -2.93 -25.01
C THR A 193 1.85 -1.45 -24.72
N TYR A 194 2.76 -0.79 -24.00
CA TYR A 194 2.63 0.64 -23.65
C TYR A 194 3.27 1.59 -24.69
N SER A 195 3.72 1.07 -25.83
CA SER A 195 4.42 1.84 -26.88
C SER A 195 5.68 2.59 -26.40
N LEU A 196 6.17 2.26 -25.20
CA LEU A 196 7.39 2.81 -24.61
C LEU A 196 8.51 1.80 -24.83
N THR A 197 9.21 1.94 -25.95
CA THR A 197 10.36 1.08 -26.30
C THR A 197 11.67 1.53 -25.64
N ALA A 198 11.68 2.72 -25.04
CA ALA A 198 12.87 3.28 -24.40
C ALA A 198 12.94 2.94 -22.91
N THR A 199 14.15 2.63 -22.46
CA THR A 199 14.45 2.51 -21.02
C THR A 199 14.34 3.89 -20.38
N LEU A 200 13.51 4.01 -19.33
CA LEU A 200 13.34 5.23 -18.55
C LEU A 200 14.56 5.41 -17.65
N SER A 201 15.09 6.63 -17.62
CA SER A 201 16.22 6.99 -16.75
C SER A 201 15.80 6.98 -15.27
N PRO A 202 16.66 6.49 -14.34
CA PRO A 202 16.40 6.55 -12.91
C PRO A 202 16.19 7.98 -12.39
N LYS A 203 16.73 8.99 -13.09
CA LYS A 203 16.54 10.40 -12.70
C LYS A 203 15.11 10.89 -12.89
N ASN A 204 14.38 10.28 -13.81
CA ASN A 204 13.03 10.67 -14.21
C ASN A 204 11.96 9.75 -13.60
N VAL A 205 12.37 8.80 -12.76
CA VAL A 205 11.43 7.88 -12.10
C VAL A 205 11.61 7.97 -10.59
N MET A 206 10.57 8.39 -9.90
CA MET A 206 10.46 8.23 -8.45
C MET A 206 10.08 6.79 -8.17
N PHE A 207 10.92 6.10 -7.42
CA PHE A 207 10.71 4.70 -7.04
C PHE A 207 10.55 4.61 -5.53
N SER A 208 9.33 4.46 -5.10
CA SER A 208 8.95 4.22 -3.70
C SER A 208 8.79 2.72 -3.48
N ARG A 209 9.45 2.17 -2.46
CA ARG A 209 9.37 0.74 -2.20
C ARG A 209 9.27 0.41 -0.72
N GLU A 210 8.52 -0.64 -0.39
CA GLU A 210 8.53 -1.24 0.94
C GLU A 210 9.86 -1.95 1.19
N TYR A 211 10.28 -1.96 2.45
CA TYR A 211 11.45 -2.74 2.82
C TYR A 211 11.24 -4.22 2.49
N ASN A 212 12.21 -4.80 1.81
CA ASN A 212 12.21 -6.23 1.51
C ASN A 212 13.39 -6.89 2.20
N THR A 213 13.10 -7.94 2.96
CA THR A 213 14.12 -8.75 3.66
C THR A 213 14.92 -9.62 2.70
N GLU A 214 14.42 -9.87 1.48
CA GLU A 214 15.15 -10.62 0.47
C GLU A 214 16.24 -9.74 -0.14
N SER A 215 17.51 -10.14 0.01
CA SER A 215 18.65 -9.40 -0.52
C SER A 215 18.83 -9.50 -2.03
N ASN A 216 18.12 -10.42 -2.66
CA ASN A 216 18.27 -10.75 -4.08
C ASN A 216 17.29 -10.01 -5.01
N THR A 217 16.49 -9.09 -4.49
CA THR A 217 15.52 -8.33 -5.29
C THR A 217 15.56 -6.84 -4.98
N PHE A 218 15.36 -6.02 -6.01
CA PHE A 218 15.16 -4.58 -5.87
C PHE A 218 13.71 -4.19 -5.60
N TYR A 219 12.78 -5.12 -5.75
CA TYR A 219 11.37 -4.86 -5.52
C TYR A 219 11.01 -4.90 -4.06
N GLY A 220 10.05 -4.09 -3.68
CA GLY A 220 9.49 -4.04 -2.33
C GLY A 220 8.65 -5.27 -2.00
N LEU A 221 8.55 -5.58 -0.72
CA LEU A 221 7.66 -6.62 -0.22
C LEU A 221 6.25 -6.07 -0.07
N SER A 222 5.31 -6.65 -0.80
CA SER A 222 3.91 -6.24 -0.69
C SER A 222 3.29 -6.67 0.65
N PRO A 223 2.62 -5.76 1.39
CA PRO A 223 1.80 -6.16 2.55
C PRO A 223 0.76 -7.22 2.17
N LEU A 224 0.17 -7.12 0.99
CA LEU A 224 -0.81 -8.07 0.48
C LEU A 224 -0.22 -9.47 0.23
N GLN A 225 1.06 -9.55 -0.09
CA GLN A 225 1.74 -10.84 -0.31
C GLN A 225 1.78 -11.67 0.97
N SER A 226 2.01 -11.05 2.12
CA SER A 226 1.97 -11.73 3.42
C SER A 226 0.56 -12.27 3.76
N ALA A 227 -0.48 -11.62 3.23
CA ALA A 227 -1.88 -12.01 3.41
C ALA A 227 -2.45 -12.86 2.25
N ALA A 228 -1.64 -13.26 1.27
CA ALA A 228 -2.11 -13.97 0.08
C ALA A 228 -2.86 -15.28 0.42
N ASN A 229 -2.39 -16.04 1.40
CA ASN A 229 -3.05 -17.26 1.87
C ASN A 229 -4.43 -16.96 2.47
N ILE A 230 -4.57 -15.85 3.19
CA ILE A 230 -5.82 -15.41 3.80
C ILE A 230 -6.85 -15.05 2.72
N ILE A 231 -6.43 -14.38 1.66
CA ILE A 231 -7.29 -14.04 0.51
C ILE A 231 -7.77 -15.33 -0.18
N GLN A 232 -6.87 -16.29 -0.38
CA GLN A 232 -7.25 -17.58 -0.98
C GLN A 232 -8.22 -18.36 -0.10
N LEU A 233 -8.10 -18.28 1.23
CA LEU A 233 -9.06 -18.89 2.15
C LEU A 233 -10.44 -18.22 2.06
N LEU A 234 -10.50 -16.90 1.97
CA LEU A 234 -11.74 -16.15 1.73
C LEU A 234 -12.39 -16.59 0.42
N GLU A 235 -11.64 -16.63 -0.68
CA GLU A 235 -12.16 -17.06 -2.00
C GLU A 235 -12.65 -18.52 -2.00
N LYS A 236 -11.95 -19.42 -1.31
CA LYS A 236 -12.38 -20.82 -1.18
C LYS A 236 -13.62 -20.92 -0.31
N GLY A 237 -13.72 -20.14 0.75
CA GLY A 237 -14.89 -20.04 1.61
C GLY A 237 -16.13 -19.60 0.82
N ASP A 238 -16.01 -18.50 0.06
CA ASP A 238 -17.08 -17.98 -0.79
C ASP A 238 -17.52 -18.99 -1.86
N LYS A 239 -16.56 -19.64 -2.52
CA LYS A 239 -16.87 -20.70 -3.50
C LYS A 239 -17.62 -21.88 -2.87
N ARG A 240 -17.24 -22.26 -1.64
CA ARG A 240 -17.92 -23.36 -0.94
C ARG A 240 -19.32 -22.93 -0.49
N GLN A 241 -19.50 -21.70 -0.02
CA GLN A 241 -20.83 -21.18 0.31
C GLN A 241 -21.74 -21.13 -0.91
N ASN A 242 -21.23 -20.63 -2.04
CA ASN A 242 -22.00 -20.58 -3.29
C ASN A 242 -22.38 -21.99 -3.75
N ALA A 243 -21.43 -22.94 -3.75
CA ALA A 243 -21.71 -24.33 -4.09
C ALA A 243 -22.75 -24.97 -3.14
N ALA A 244 -22.70 -24.63 -1.84
CA ALA A 244 -23.70 -25.13 -0.90
C ALA A 244 -25.09 -24.53 -1.16
N LEU A 245 -25.18 -23.25 -1.52
CA LEU A 245 -26.43 -22.61 -1.91
C LEU A 245 -26.99 -23.21 -3.20
N ASP A 246 -26.16 -23.43 -4.21
CA ASP A 246 -26.55 -24.05 -5.48
C ASP A 246 -27.04 -25.50 -5.28
N ASN A 247 -26.46 -26.23 -4.34
CA ASN A 247 -26.79 -27.63 -4.06
C ASN A 247 -27.88 -27.79 -2.96
N GLY A 248 -28.53 -26.71 -2.52
CA GLY A 248 -29.58 -26.77 -1.49
C GLY A 248 -29.05 -27.10 -0.09
N GLY A 249 -27.80 -26.73 0.20
CA GLY A 249 -27.20 -26.75 1.52
C GLY A 249 -26.21 -27.85 1.82
N VAL A 250 -26.44 -29.10 1.35
CA VAL A 250 -25.58 -30.25 1.66
C VAL A 250 -25.41 -31.14 0.45
N ASN A 251 -24.22 -31.70 0.26
CA ASN A 251 -24.02 -32.79 -0.69
C ASN A 251 -24.65 -34.05 -0.13
N ASN A 252 -25.71 -34.48 -0.76
CA ASN A 252 -26.41 -35.71 -0.42
C ASN A 252 -26.00 -36.84 -1.37
N LEU A 253 -25.58 -37.98 -0.84
CA LEU A 253 -25.50 -39.22 -1.60
C LEU A 253 -26.83 -39.90 -1.49
N VAL A 254 -27.47 -40.08 -2.61
CA VAL A 254 -28.74 -40.82 -2.69
C VAL A 254 -28.43 -42.23 -3.14
N THR A 255 -28.69 -43.19 -2.27
CA THR A 255 -28.51 -44.61 -2.56
C THR A 255 -29.85 -45.33 -2.56
N PRO A 256 -30.05 -46.33 -3.40
CA PRO A 256 -31.26 -47.19 -3.31
C PRO A 256 -31.20 -48.00 -2.01
N LYS A 257 -32.33 -48.19 -1.35
CA LYS A 257 -32.43 -49.10 -0.20
C LYS A 257 -32.19 -50.56 -0.66
N PRO A 258 -31.24 -51.27 -0.01
CA PRO A 258 -30.82 -52.59 -0.50
C PRO A 258 -31.85 -53.69 -0.33
N ASP A 259 -32.94 -53.51 0.44
CA ASP A 259 -33.71 -54.61 0.98
C ASP A 259 -34.97 -55.05 0.19
N GLN A 260 -35.34 -54.42 -0.91
CA GLN A 260 -36.60 -54.73 -1.57
C GLN A 260 -36.61 -54.97 -3.08
N PHE A 261 -35.60 -54.62 -3.83
CA PHE A 261 -35.55 -54.86 -5.28
C PHE A 261 -34.10 -54.99 -5.77
N GLY A 262 -33.83 -56.04 -6.51
CA GLY A 262 -32.50 -56.34 -7.06
C GLY A 262 -31.97 -55.26 -7.98
N GLY A 263 -31.30 -54.29 -7.41
CA GLY A 263 -30.55 -53.24 -8.06
C GLY A 263 -31.35 -52.29 -8.98
N ILE A 264 -30.97 -51.04 -8.99
CA ILE A 264 -31.50 -50.07 -9.97
C ILE A 264 -30.94 -50.43 -11.35
N THR A 265 -31.82 -50.51 -12.37
CA THR A 265 -31.36 -50.66 -13.76
C THR A 265 -30.56 -49.45 -14.20
N ALA A 266 -29.60 -49.63 -15.11
CA ALA A 266 -28.76 -48.54 -15.61
C ALA A 266 -29.59 -47.34 -16.14
N GLN A 267 -30.76 -47.64 -16.72
CA GLN A 267 -31.68 -46.62 -17.23
C GLN A 267 -32.37 -45.83 -16.10
N ALA A 268 -32.73 -46.48 -15.01
CA ALA A 268 -33.30 -45.81 -13.83
C ALA A 268 -32.27 -44.96 -13.09
N ALA A 269 -30.99 -45.37 -13.07
CA ALA A 269 -29.90 -44.58 -12.52
C ALA A 269 -29.63 -43.33 -13.36
N GLU A 270 -29.70 -43.42 -14.68
CA GLU A 270 -29.54 -42.26 -15.57
C GLU A 270 -30.70 -41.25 -15.46
N ASN A 271 -31.94 -41.77 -15.36
CA ASN A 271 -33.12 -40.93 -15.13
C ASN A 271 -33.03 -40.22 -13.77
N LEU A 272 -32.59 -40.90 -12.72
CA LEU A 272 -32.37 -40.32 -11.41
C LEU A 272 -31.34 -39.19 -11.46
N LYS A 273 -30.26 -39.41 -12.17
CA LYS A 273 -29.21 -38.42 -12.37
C LYS A 273 -29.71 -37.20 -13.15
N GLN A 274 -30.53 -37.39 -14.17
CA GLN A 274 -31.16 -36.32 -14.93
C GLN A 274 -32.12 -35.51 -14.05
N GLU A 275 -32.97 -36.13 -13.27
CA GLU A 275 -33.90 -35.46 -12.36
C GLU A 275 -33.16 -34.71 -11.28
N MET A 276 -32.07 -35.25 -10.73
CA MET A 276 -31.21 -34.52 -9.78
C MET A 276 -30.53 -33.30 -10.43
N ASN A 277 -30.07 -33.42 -11.67
CA ASN A 277 -29.50 -32.29 -12.42
C ASN A 277 -30.54 -31.21 -12.76
N ASP A 278 -31.78 -31.61 -13.07
CA ASP A 278 -32.88 -30.67 -13.34
C ASP A 278 -33.33 -29.94 -12.07
N ARG A 279 -33.21 -30.57 -10.90
CA ARG A 279 -33.42 -29.94 -9.60
C ARG A 279 -32.43 -28.80 -9.39
N HIS A 280 -31.18 -28.97 -9.78
CA HIS A 280 -30.16 -27.87 -9.74
C HIS A 280 -30.50 -26.72 -10.69
N LYS A 281 -31.33 -26.94 -11.70
CA LYS A 281 -31.79 -25.88 -12.63
C LYS A 281 -33.05 -25.15 -12.16
N GLY A 282 -33.51 -25.39 -10.92
CA GLY A 282 -34.65 -24.68 -10.34
C GLY A 282 -35.97 -25.46 -10.32
N ASN A 283 -35.99 -26.72 -10.71
CA ASN A 283 -37.17 -27.59 -10.64
C ASN A 283 -37.18 -28.34 -9.30
N TYR A 284 -37.83 -27.76 -8.28
CA TYR A 284 -37.76 -28.28 -6.89
C TYR A 284 -38.67 -29.50 -6.60
N ASN A 285 -39.56 -29.86 -7.50
CA ASN A 285 -40.53 -30.95 -7.31
C ASN A 285 -40.20 -32.11 -8.25
N SER A 286 -39.42 -33.10 -7.77
CA SER A 286 -39.14 -34.33 -8.48
C SER A 286 -39.86 -35.49 -7.78
N PHE A 287 -40.65 -36.28 -8.53
CA PHE A 287 -41.25 -37.49 -8.03
C PHE A 287 -40.37 -38.66 -8.43
N ILE A 288 -39.80 -39.33 -7.42
CA ILE A 288 -38.93 -40.49 -7.62
C ILE A 288 -39.65 -41.72 -7.10
N PRO A 289 -40.05 -42.67 -7.99
CA PRO A 289 -40.89 -43.83 -7.65
C PRO A 289 -40.11 -44.98 -7.00
N TYR A 290 -38.91 -44.72 -6.48
CA TYR A 290 -38.06 -45.75 -5.86
C TYR A 290 -37.79 -45.42 -4.39
N PRO A 291 -37.70 -46.42 -3.49
CA PRO A 291 -37.26 -46.19 -2.12
C PRO A 291 -35.79 -45.83 -2.08
N LEU A 292 -35.51 -44.59 -1.72
CA LEU A 292 -34.16 -44.03 -1.67
C LEU A 292 -33.75 -43.80 -0.21
N GLU A 293 -32.48 -43.99 0.05
CA GLU A 293 -31.84 -43.56 1.29
C GLU A 293 -30.91 -42.40 0.99
N VAL A 294 -31.07 -41.32 1.75
CA VAL A 294 -30.30 -40.11 1.56
C VAL A 294 -29.24 -40.07 2.64
N HIS A 295 -28.00 -40.24 2.25
CA HIS A 295 -26.85 -40.07 3.15
C HIS A 295 -26.30 -38.66 2.98
N LYS A 296 -26.25 -37.94 4.09
CA LYS A 296 -25.61 -36.64 4.14
C LYS A 296 -24.09 -36.84 4.01
N ILE A 297 -23.47 -36.30 2.97
CA ILE A 297 -22.02 -36.37 2.76
C ILE A 297 -21.44 -34.98 2.92
N GLY A 298 -20.55 -34.82 3.90
CA GLY A 298 -19.84 -33.56 4.18
C GLY A 298 -20.56 -32.69 5.19
N ASP A 299 -19.82 -31.67 5.64
CA ASP A 299 -20.27 -30.72 6.64
C ASP A 299 -21.04 -29.56 5.99
N THR A 300 -22.01 -29.01 6.68
CA THR A 300 -22.68 -27.78 6.26
C THR A 300 -21.73 -26.58 6.42
N PRO A 301 -21.98 -25.47 5.71
CA PRO A 301 -21.24 -24.23 5.96
C PRO A 301 -21.26 -23.76 7.41
N ALA A 302 -22.36 -24.06 8.12
CA ALA A 302 -22.49 -23.78 9.56
C ALA A 302 -21.59 -24.70 10.40
N ASP A 303 -21.55 -26.01 10.09
CA ASP A 303 -20.69 -26.97 10.80
C ASP A 303 -19.20 -26.63 10.66
N LEU A 304 -18.82 -26.03 9.54
CA LEU A 304 -17.44 -25.58 9.29
C LEU A 304 -17.14 -24.19 9.87
N SER A 305 -18.08 -23.54 10.54
CA SER A 305 -17.93 -22.16 11.06
C SER A 305 -17.33 -21.20 10.02
N LEU A 306 -17.72 -21.36 8.74
CA LEU A 306 -17.14 -20.58 7.63
C LEU A 306 -17.33 -19.09 7.83
N LEU A 307 -18.45 -18.68 8.45
CA LEU A 307 -18.74 -17.28 8.69
C LEU A 307 -17.74 -16.67 9.70
N ASP A 308 -17.44 -17.38 10.78
CA ASP A 308 -16.52 -16.91 11.82
C ASP A 308 -15.07 -16.95 11.29
N SER A 309 -14.73 -17.96 10.52
CA SER A 309 -13.44 -18.03 9.81
C SER A 309 -13.27 -16.86 8.83
N SER A 310 -14.33 -16.54 8.08
CA SER A 310 -14.32 -15.39 7.16
C SER A 310 -14.11 -14.07 7.91
N LYS A 311 -14.80 -13.85 9.01
CA LYS A 311 -14.60 -12.66 9.86
C LYS A 311 -13.18 -12.57 10.39
N PHE A 312 -12.62 -13.67 10.87
CA PHE A 312 -11.23 -13.73 11.33
C PHE A 312 -10.25 -13.39 10.20
N ASN A 313 -10.45 -13.93 9.01
CA ASN A 313 -9.61 -13.64 7.84
C ASN A 313 -9.66 -12.16 7.44
N VAL A 314 -10.84 -11.53 7.50
CA VAL A 314 -10.99 -10.09 7.28
C VAL A 314 -10.24 -9.29 8.36
N MET A 315 -10.32 -9.72 9.62
CA MET A 315 -9.59 -9.07 10.72
C MET A 315 -8.07 -9.12 10.50
N VAL A 316 -7.53 -10.25 10.03
CA VAL A 316 -6.11 -10.37 9.70
C VAL A 316 -5.72 -9.44 8.55
N LEU A 317 -6.55 -9.32 7.50
CA LEU A 317 -6.31 -8.35 6.43
C LEU A 317 -6.31 -6.91 6.94
N CYS A 318 -7.26 -6.56 7.81
CA CYS A 318 -7.31 -5.24 8.44
C CYS A 318 -6.04 -4.97 9.26
N PHE A 319 -5.58 -5.96 10.03
CA PHE A 319 -4.35 -5.86 10.81
C PHE A 319 -3.11 -5.59 9.95
N VAL A 320 -2.96 -6.30 8.83
CA VAL A 320 -1.83 -6.12 7.89
C VAL A 320 -1.75 -4.69 7.34
N TYR A 321 -2.89 -4.02 7.18
CA TYR A 321 -2.96 -2.66 6.68
C TYR A 321 -3.13 -1.58 7.77
N GLY A 322 -3.10 -1.95 9.05
CA GLY A 322 -3.30 -1.02 10.15
C GLY A 322 -4.69 -0.39 10.18
N VAL A 323 -5.70 -1.10 9.68
CA VAL A 323 -7.10 -0.63 9.67
C VAL A 323 -7.88 -1.28 10.81
N PRO A 324 -8.51 -0.52 11.70
CA PRO A 324 -9.38 -1.09 12.72
C PRO A 324 -10.56 -1.83 12.09
N ILE A 325 -10.86 -3.02 12.61
CA ILE A 325 -11.93 -3.88 12.09
C ILE A 325 -13.30 -3.21 12.14
N ASP A 326 -13.51 -2.34 13.12
CA ASP A 326 -14.78 -1.61 13.35
C ASP A 326 -15.13 -0.67 12.18
N VAL A 327 -14.14 -0.18 11.45
CA VAL A 327 -14.34 0.63 10.25
C VAL A 327 -14.95 -0.21 9.12
N VAL A 328 -14.59 -1.49 9.03
CA VAL A 328 -15.04 -2.40 7.97
C VAL A 328 -16.44 -2.95 8.27
N TYR A 329 -16.69 -3.37 9.50
CA TYR A 329 -17.98 -3.97 9.89
C TYR A 329 -19.03 -2.98 10.35
N GLY A 330 -18.65 -1.75 10.73
CA GLY A 330 -19.58 -0.69 11.12
C GLY A 330 -20.42 -1.00 12.37
N GLN A 331 -19.97 -1.91 13.23
CA GLN A 331 -20.74 -2.37 14.40
C GLN A 331 -20.52 -1.54 15.67
N SER A 332 -19.67 -0.52 15.61
CA SER A 332 -19.34 0.30 16.78
C SER A 332 -20.35 1.41 17.04
N LYS A 333 -20.50 1.80 18.33
CA LYS A 333 -21.24 3.00 18.73
C LYS A 333 -20.57 4.23 18.10
N TYR A 334 -21.32 5.31 17.94
CA TYR A 334 -20.89 6.51 17.22
C TYR A 334 -19.52 7.06 17.65
N GLU A 335 -19.24 7.07 18.95
CA GLU A 335 -17.94 7.53 19.49
C GLU A 335 -16.78 6.62 19.05
N ASN A 336 -16.93 5.32 19.19
CA ASN A 336 -15.94 4.34 18.77
C ASN A 336 -15.72 4.38 17.24
N ALA A 337 -16.76 4.71 16.47
CA ALA A 337 -16.65 4.85 15.01
C ALA A 337 -15.79 6.06 14.62
N LYS A 338 -15.85 7.16 15.36
CA LYS A 338 -14.99 8.33 15.15
C LYS A 338 -13.54 8.00 15.49
N GLU A 339 -13.29 7.36 16.62
CA GLU A 339 -11.95 6.91 17.02
C GLU A 339 -11.36 5.88 16.05
N ALA A 340 -12.16 4.92 15.61
CA ALA A 340 -11.73 3.95 14.62
C ALA A 340 -11.34 4.62 13.30
N LYS A 341 -12.09 5.62 12.84
CA LYS A 341 -11.71 6.42 11.66
C LYS A 341 -10.42 7.19 11.90
N LYS A 342 -10.26 7.84 13.07
CA LYS A 342 -9.04 8.56 13.43
C LYS A 342 -7.83 7.63 13.39
N ALA A 343 -7.96 6.42 13.91
CA ALA A 343 -6.90 5.41 13.89
C ALA A 343 -6.47 5.03 12.46
N VAL A 344 -7.38 5.01 11.47
CA VAL A 344 -6.99 4.80 10.05
C VAL A 344 -6.04 5.89 9.57
N TYR A 345 -6.30 7.16 9.94
CA TYR A 345 -5.41 8.26 9.57
C TYR A 345 -4.05 8.12 10.25
N GLU A 346 -4.03 7.88 11.56
CA GLU A 346 -2.80 7.82 12.35
C GLU A 346 -1.93 6.61 12.03
N GLN A 347 -2.54 5.43 11.83
CA GLN A 347 -1.81 4.17 11.67
C GLN A 347 -1.48 3.82 10.22
N ALA A 348 -2.31 4.23 9.25
CA ALA A 348 -2.15 3.84 7.86
C ALA A 348 -1.91 5.04 6.93
N ALA A 349 -2.79 6.06 6.96
CA ALA A 349 -2.78 7.08 5.93
C ALA A 349 -1.63 8.11 6.10
N ILE A 350 -1.39 8.60 7.31
CA ILE A 350 -0.34 9.59 7.60
C ILE A 350 1.06 9.01 7.36
N PRO A 351 1.43 7.83 7.88
CA PRO A 351 2.73 7.23 7.60
C PRO A 351 2.99 7.07 6.09
N LEU A 352 1.99 6.56 5.35
CA LEU A 352 2.12 6.36 3.91
C LEU A 352 2.18 7.71 3.15
N MET A 353 1.46 8.75 3.61
CA MET A 353 1.57 10.08 3.05
C MET A 353 2.96 10.69 3.29
N ASN A 354 3.52 10.52 4.49
CA ASN A 354 4.85 11.02 4.80
C ASN A 354 5.92 10.34 3.93
N GLU A 355 5.82 9.02 3.72
CA GLU A 355 6.67 8.29 2.77
C GLU A 355 6.60 8.92 1.37
N PHE A 356 5.39 9.17 0.86
CA PHE A 356 5.22 9.84 -0.43
C PHE A 356 5.90 11.21 -0.47
N LEU A 357 5.73 12.03 0.57
CA LEU A 357 6.28 13.39 0.61
C LEU A 357 7.82 13.40 0.70
N GLU A 358 8.40 12.47 1.43
CA GLU A 358 9.85 12.28 1.50
C GLU A 358 10.42 11.86 0.14
N ASP A 359 9.84 10.85 -0.48
CA ASP A 359 10.25 10.37 -1.80
C ASP A 359 10.07 11.45 -2.87
N TYR A 360 8.96 12.19 -2.83
CA TYR A 360 8.68 13.25 -3.78
C TYR A 360 9.63 14.45 -3.60
N THR A 361 9.95 14.79 -2.36
CA THR A 361 10.96 15.83 -2.04
C THR A 361 12.33 15.45 -2.61
N ALA A 362 12.76 14.21 -2.39
CA ALA A 362 14.02 13.69 -2.91
C ALA A 362 14.02 13.62 -4.45
N PHE A 363 12.91 13.19 -5.06
CA PHE A 363 12.75 13.11 -6.51
C PHE A 363 12.83 14.47 -7.19
N CYS A 364 12.18 15.49 -6.63
CA CYS A 364 12.23 16.87 -7.12
C CYS A 364 13.58 17.55 -6.88
N LYS A 365 14.50 16.92 -6.12
CA LYS A 365 15.81 17.50 -5.75
C LYS A 365 15.65 18.94 -5.26
N MET A 366 14.75 19.11 -4.30
CA MET A 366 14.46 20.43 -3.75
C MET A 366 15.71 21.07 -3.13
N GLU A 367 15.71 22.38 -2.99
CA GLU A 367 16.79 23.12 -2.36
C GLU A 367 17.00 22.66 -0.93
N GLU A 368 18.23 22.78 -0.44
CA GLU A 368 18.59 22.34 0.91
C GLU A 368 17.73 23.02 1.99
N GLY A 369 17.00 22.20 2.75
CA GLY A 369 16.08 22.64 3.80
C GLY A 369 14.67 22.98 3.33
N VAL A 370 14.37 22.81 2.05
CA VAL A 370 13.00 22.89 1.51
C VAL A 370 12.44 21.48 1.37
N LYS A 371 11.25 21.23 1.90
CA LYS A 371 10.61 19.92 1.85
C LYS A 371 9.09 20.02 1.81
N PHE A 372 8.45 18.97 1.31
CA PHE A 372 7.02 18.79 1.48
C PHE A 372 6.71 18.27 2.88
N VAL A 373 5.67 18.79 3.49
CA VAL A 373 5.22 18.40 4.83
C VAL A 373 3.70 18.29 4.83
N LEU A 374 3.17 17.34 5.59
CA LEU A 374 1.75 17.23 5.87
C LEU A 374 1.39 18.11 7.07
N ASN A 375 0.50 19.06 6.89
CA ASN A 375 -0.01 19.88 7.99
C ASN A 375 -1.18 19.15 8.68
N THR A 376 -0.85 18.43 9.74
CA THR A 376 -1.81 17.63 10.50
C THR A 376 -2.78 18.47 11.32
N ASP A 377 -2.42 19.70 11.68
CA ASP A 377 -3.24 20.58 12.53
C ASP A 377 -4.53 21.05 11.83
N LYS A 378 -4.52 21.02 10.51
CA LYS A 378 -5.68 21.40 9.69
C LYS A 378 -6.69 20.26 9.50
N ILE A 379 -6.32 19.02 9.85
CA ILE A 379 -7.14 17.84 9.61
C ILE A 379 -8.20 17.72 10.71
N GLU A 380 -9.47 17.93 10.36
CA GLU A 380 -10.57 18.00 11.34
C GLU A 380 -10.75 16.73 12.17
N ILE A 381 -10.57 15.55 11.55
CA ILE A 381 -10.74 14.25 12.21
C ILE A 381 -9.68 14.00 13.30
N LEU A 382 -8.51 14.64 13.19
CA LEU A 382 -7.42 14.51 14.17
C LEU A 382 -7.54 15.49 15.31
N LYS A 383 -8.35 16.54 15.17
CA LYS A 383 -8.56 17.52 16.23
C LYS A 383 -9.26 16.85 17.42
N ALA A 384 -8.78 17.16 18.60
CA ALA A 384 -9.44 16.77 19.84
C ALA A 384 -10.89 17.29 19.88
N ALA A 385 -11.78 16.55 20.52
CA ALA A 385 -13.18 17.00 20.64
C ALA A 385 -13.22 18.39 21.30
N PRO A 386 -14.05 19.32 20.82
CA PRO A 386 -14.15 20.67 21.43
C PRO A 386 -14.43 20.62 22.93
N THR A 387 -15.16 19.61 23.41
CA THR A 387 -15.41 19.38 24.83
C THR A 387 -14.13 19.03 25.61
N GLU A 388 -13.26 18.21 25.03
CA GLU A 388 -11.99 17.82 25.64
C GLU A 388 -11.02 19.00 25.67
N VAL A 389 -10.91 19.77 24.59
CA VAL A 389 -10.08 20.97 24.56
C VAL A 389 -10.58 22.01 25.55
N MET A 390 -11.90 22.21 25.65
CA MET A 390 -12.48 23.12 26.63
C MET A 390 -12.21 22.66 28.06
N ALA A 391 -12.25 21.36 28.34
CA ALA A 391 -11.89 20.79 29.64
C ALA A 391 -10.42 21.07 29.97
N ASN A 392 -9.51 20.82 29.00
CA ASN A 392 -8.08 21.07 29.16
C ASN A 392 -7.77 22.57 29.33
N LEU A 393 -8.34 23.45 28.51
CA LEU A 393 -8.21 24.89 28.66
C LEU A 393 -8.73 25.37 30.02
N THR A 394 -9.82 24.76 30.53
CA THR A 394 -10.35 25.08 31.85
C THR A 394 -9.41 24.60 32.95
N ALA A 395 -8.86 23.38 32.81
CA ALA A 395 -7.90 22.83 33.77
C ALA A 395 -6.58 23.63 33.80
N MET A 396 -6.17 24.17 32.68
CA MET A 396 -4.98 25.05 32.55
C MET A 396 -5.22 26.48 33.06
N GLY A 397 -6.46 26.82 33.41
CA GLY A 397 -6.79 28.18 33.86
C GLY A 397 -6.89 29.21 32.73
N ALA A 398 -7.13 28.77 31.49
CA ALA A 398 -7.29 29.65 30.36
C ALA A 398 -8.42 30.67 30.58
N SER A 399 -8.20 31.92 30.15
CA SER A 399 -9.17 33.00 30.26
C SER A 399 -10.43 32.77 29.43
N ILE A 400 -11.48 33.49 29.70
CA ILE A 400 -12.73 33.41 28.91
C ILE A 400 -12.47 33.80 27.46
N ASN A 401 -11.65 34.80 27.20
CA ASN A 401 -11.34 35.25 25.86
C ASN A 401 -10.47 34.24 25.09
N GLU A 402 -9.51 33.59 25.72
CA GLU A 402 -8.74 32.49 25.12
C GLU A 402 -9.64 31.31 24.72
N LYS A 403 -10.59 30.93 25.57
CA LYS A 403 -11.59 29.88 25.27
C LYS A 403 -12.50 30.28 24.12
N ARG A 404 -12.92 31.54 24.08
CA ARG A 404 -13.76 32.07 22.98
C ARG A 404 -13.00 32.14 21.66
N GLU A 405 -11.75 32.59 21.68
CA GLU A 405 -10.88 32.65 20.51
C GLU A 405 -10.65 31.26 19.91
N TYR A 406 -10.39 30.27 20.78
CA TYR A 406 -10.27 28.89 20.32
C TYR A 406 -11.56 28.35 19.64
N MET A 407 -12.72 28.75 20.14
CA MET A 407 -14.01 28.37 19.55
C MET A 407 -14.42 29.23 18.34
N GLY A 408 -13.58 30.18 17.93
CA GLY A 408 -13.87 31.08 16.82
C GLY A 408 -14.85 32.22 17.13
N TYR A 409 -15.14 32.46 18.41
CA TYR A 409 -15.98 33.57 18.84
C TYR A 409 -15.15 34.84 19.06
N ALA A 410 -15.76 35.99 18.77
CA ALA A 410 -15.14 37.28 19.06
C ALA A 410 -14.83 37.47 20.56
N LYS A 411 -13.71 38.11 20.88
CA LYS A 411 -13.35 38.45 22.25
C LYS A 411 -14.38 39.39 22.86
N ARG A 412 -14.63 39.25 24.15
CA ARG A 412 -15.43 40.19 24.94
C ARG A 412 -14.55 41.30 25.43
N SER A 413 -15.11 42.49 25.56
CA SER A 413 -14.39 43.71 25.95
C SER A 413 -14.30 43.91 27.50
N GLU A 414 -14.99 43.05 28.27
CA GLU A 414 -14.95 43.17 29.73
C GLU A 414 -13.58 42.71 30.27
N PRO A 415 -12.94 43.50 31.14
CA PRO A 415 -11.57 43.23 31.61
C PRO A 415 -11.39 41.88 32.31
N TYR A 416 -12.42 41.37 32.98
CA TYR A 416 -12.37 40.06 33.64
C TYR A 416 -12.29 38.90 32.65
N CYS A 417 -12.61 39.08 31.36
CA CYS A 417 -12.59 38.04 30.38
C CYS A 417 -11.15 37.69 29.93
N ASP A 418 -10.18 38.54 30.18
CA ASP A 418 -8.75 38.32 29.91
C ASP A 418 -8.00 37.74 31.12
N LEU A 419 -8.63 37.72 32.30
CA LEU A 419 -8.02 37.17 33.48
C LEU A 419 -8.03 35.61 33.44
N PRO A 420 -6.96 34.95 33.96
CA PRO A 420 -6.91 33.51 34.07
C PRO A 420 -8.07 33.02 34.91
N ALA A 421 -8.77 32.01 34.42
CA ALA A 421 -9.83 31.34 35.18
C ALA A 421 -9.17 30.35 36.14
N ILE A 422 -9.27 30.64 37.43
CA ILE A 422 -8.77 29.74 38.48
C ILE A 422 -9.76 28.59 38.63
N PRO A 423 -9.36 27.31 38.47
CA PRO A 423 -10.20 26.17 38.76
C PRO A 423 -10.61 26.19 40.24
N LEU A 424 -11.88 25.89 40.51
CA LEU A 424 -12.40 25.72 41.89
C LEU A 424 -11.53 24.72 42.66
N GLY A 425 -10.88 25.17 43.72
CA GLY A 425 -9.99 24.36 44.57
C GLY A 425 -8.49 24.68 44.47
N ILE A 426 -8.07 25.58 43.60
CA ILE A 426 -6.71 26.10 43.56
C ILE A 426 -6.75 27.54 44.08
N SER A 427 -6.20 27.81 45.27
CA SER A 427 -5.92 29.17 45.71
C SER A 427 -4.65 29.64 45.02
N LEU A 428 -4.73 30.73 44.26
CA LEU A 428 -3.49 31.48 43.88
C LEU A 428 -2.88 31.97 45.21
N GLY A 429 -1.63 31.61 45.46
CA GLY A 429 -0.89 32.22 46.54
C GLY A 429 -0.99 33.76 46.43
N ASP A 430 -1.16 34.43 47.55
CA ASP A 430 -1.26 35.88 47.60
C ASP A 430 -0.10 36.46 46.80
N PRO A 431 -0.32 37.23 45.70
CA PRO A 431 0.74 37.88 44.96
C PRO A 431 1.63 38.78 45.79
N ASN A 432 1.15 39.22 46.99
CA ASN A 432 1.91 39.99 47.97
C ASN A 432 2.69 39.11 48.96
N ALA A 433 2.59 37.79 48.90
CA ALA A 433 3.35 36.89 49.78
C ALA A 433 4.83 36.80 49.47
N PHE A 434 5.28 37.37 48.32
CA PHE A 434 6.68 37.46 47.95
C PHE A 434 7.36 38.83 48.27
N ASP A 435 6.63 39.75 48.89
CA ASP A 435 7.20 41.04 49.32
C ASP A 435 7.57 41.02 50.81
N VAL A 436 8.38 40.05 51.21
CA VAL A 436 8.95 39.93 52.57
C VAL A 436 10.45 40.26 52.51
N SER A 437 10.84 41.34 51.88
CA SER A 437 12.24 41.79 51.93
C SER A 437 12.44 43.20 52.50
N GLU A 438 11.46 43.83 53.18
CA GLU A 438 11.63 45.14 53.78
C GLU A 438 11.27 45.28 55.25
N ASN A 439 11.31 44.25 56.07
CA ASN A 439 11.25 44.43 57.51
C ASN A 439 12.19 43.47 58.25
N ALA A 440 13.50 43.71 58.15
CA ALA A 440 14.45 43.30 59.20
C ALA A 440 14.57 44.43 60.21
N PRO A 441 14.23 44.27 61.47
CA PRO A 441 14.51 45.27 62.50
C PRO A 441 16.01 45.32 62.79
N ALA A 442 16.53 46.53 62.97
CA ALA A 442 17.87 46.90 63.33
C ALA A 442 18.44 46.23 64.56
#